data_bd11da2aec0699d133c4d2158109b2fc
#
_entry.id   bd11da2aec0699d133c4d2158109b2fc
#
_cell.length_a   1.000
_cell.length_b   1.000
_cell.length_c   1.000
_cell.angle_alpha   90.00
_cell.angle_beta   90.00
_cell.angle_gamma   90.00
#
_symmetry.space_group_name_H-M   'P 1'
#
loop_
_entity.id
_entity.type
_entity.pdbx_description
1 polymer ?
#
loop_
_entity_poly.entity_id
_entity_poly.type
_entity_poly.pdbx_seq_one_letter_code
_entity_poly.pdbx_strand_id
1 'polypeptide(L)'
;MNNILARVYDTLFHVCKKRDLHKWDITPQSDKNIYGVYHVYCDTGWEKLVVKQIESLKSSGLFDATTTFYVSCITSNDCDVDKLKKIVDSDKLEIISVTDNPQRYEYPALEFVKHISDAEDCMIYYFHTKGISYQTSDCKERNFLSFKNKIVAWCEMMEYFIFFKWNIAVNVLNAGYDTYGCYLWPPKKQKMYSGSYWWANSLYLRTLPAFCEDVISHDRFYSETWLFEHSHKYFSAFDTIADLYFVRIPRSIYVQGNTKIMDKFRFIFMYNYRKIQKHVFGYNYKKRCQNKFQKLKNKRL
;
A
#
# COMPACT_ATOMS: atom_id res chain seq x y z
N MET A 1 -31.39 -23.06 -1.19
CA MET A 1 -30.61 -23.50 -0.01
C MET A 1 -29.08 -23.45 -0.25
N ASN A 2 -28.59 -23.79 -1.46
CA ASN A 2 -27.14 -23.82 -1.77
C ASN A 2 -26.40 -22.48 -1.68
N ASN A 3 -27.03 -21.35 -1.99
CA ASN A 3 -26.37 -20.04 -1.99
C ASN A 3 -26.05 -19.48 -0.59
N ILE A 4 -26.86 -19.82 0.42
CA ILE A 4 -26.61 -19.33 1.81
C ILE A 4 -25.49 -20.14 2.45
N LEU A 5 -25.49 -21.46 2.27
CA LEU A 5 -24.43 -22.33 2.81
C LEU A 5 -23.09 -22.03 2.17
N ALA A 6 -23.05 -21.80 0.83
CA ALA A 6 -21.83 -21.40 0.15
C ALA A 6 -21.30 -20.05 0.65
N ARG A 7 -22.18 -19.06 0.86
CA ARG A 7 -21.79 -17.75 1.44
C ARG A 7 -21.29 -17.87 2.88
N VAL A 8 -21.91 -18.73 3.68
CA VAL A 8 -21.48 -19.00 5.06
C VAL A 8 -20.12 -19.68 5.05
N TYR A 9 -19.93 -20.68 4.18
CA TYR A 9 -18.65 -21.37 4.02
C TYR A 9 -17.54 -20.41 3.58
N ASP A 10 -17.78 -19.59 2.55
CA ASP A 10 -16.84 -18.58 2.08
C ASP A 10 -16.50 -17.55 3.15
N THR A 11 -17.51 -17.10 3.91
CA THR A 11 -17.30 -16.15 5.01
C THR A 11 -16.47 -16.74 6.16
N LEU A 12 -16.62 -18.03 6.43
CA LEU A 12 -15.92 -18.71 7.53
C LEU A 12 -14.54 -19.21 7.13
N PHE A 13 -14.35 -19.70 5.91
CA PHE A 13 -13.15 -20.43 5.51
C PHE A 13 -12.34 -19.75 4.40
N HIS A 14 -12.97 -18.90 3.58
CA HIS A 14 -12.30 -18.20 2.49
C HIS A 14 -12.03 -16.71 2.81
N VAL A 15 -11.79 -16.38 4.08
CA VAL A 15 -11.45 -15.00 4.49
C VAL A 15 -10.17 -14.51 3.79
N CYS A 16 -9.28 -15.41 3.43
CA CYS A 16 -8.11 -15.12 2.62
C CYS A 16 -7.72 -16.30 1.74
N LYS A 17 -7.22 -16.00 0.54
CA LYS A 17 -6.72 -16.98 -0.41
C LYS A 17 -5.35 -16.55 -0.92
N LYS A 18 -4.36 -17.39 -0.69
CA LYS A 18 -3.03 -17.25 -1.28
C LYS A 18 -3.09 -17.65 -2.74
N ARG A 19 -2.58 -16.82 -3.63
CA ARG A 19 -2.40 -17.19 -5.04
C ARG A 19 -1.14 -18.01 -5.21
N ASP A 20 -1.16 -18.93 -6.17
CA ASP A 20 0.02 -19.57 -6.67
C ASP A 20 0.77 -18.59 -7.58
N LEU A 21 1.95 -18.17 -7.13
CA LEU A 21 2.81 -17.22 -7.83
C LEU A 21 4.03 -17.90 -8.46
N HIS A 22 4.20 -19.22 -8.31
CA HIS A 22 5.41 -19.94 -8.74
C HIS A 22 5.74 -19.73 -10.22
N LYS A 23 4.73 -19.72 -11.09
CA LYS A 23 4.94 -19.50 -12.53
C LYS A 23 5.50 -18.13 -12.88
N TRP A 24 5.35 -17.17 -11.98
CA TRP A 24 5.83 -15.80 -12.14
C TRP A 24 7.12 -15.51 -11.35
N ASP A 25 7.47 -16.40 -10.41
CA ASP A 25 8.63 -16.23 -9.51
C ASP A 25 9.91 -16.74 -10.19
N ILE A 26 10.21 -16.17 -11.35
CA ILE A 26 11.38 -16.44 -12.17
C ILE A 26 12.18 -15.15 -12.37
N THR A 27 13.43 -15.25 -12.80
CA THR A 27 14.24 -14.08 -13.14
C THR A 27 13.52 -13.23 -14.19
N PRO A 28 13.24 -11.96 -13.94
CA PRO A 28 12.51 -11.13 -14.89
C PRO A 28 13.41 -10.76 -16.07
N GLN A 29 12.82 -10.74 -17.25
CA GLN A 29 13.44 -10.21 -18.44
C GLN A 29 12.61 -9.02 -18.89
N SER A 30 13.19 -7.83 -18.86
CA SER A 30 12.55 -6.61 -19.34
C SER A 30 13.61 -5.65 -19.86
N ASP A 31 13.37 -5.12 -21.05
CA ASP A 31 14.17 -4.03 -21.63
C ASP A 31 13.65 -2.65 -21.21
N LYS A 32 12.55 -2.61 -20.46
CA LYS A 32 11.94 -1.37 -20.00
C LYS A 32 12.61 -0.86 -18.74
N ASN A 33 12.77 0.45 -18.66
CA ASN A 33 13.16 1.12 -17.44
C ASN A 33 12.16 0.84 -16.31
N ILE A 34 12.67 0.66 -15.10
CA ILE A 34 11.90 0.52 -13.88
C ILE A 34 12.06 1.78 -13.06
N TYR A 35 10.97 2.49 -12.82
CA TYR A 35 10.94 3.70 -12.01
C TYR A 35 10.24 3.47 -10.68
N GLY A 36 10.88 3.95 -9.62
CA GLY A 36 10.25 3.99 -8.31
C GLY A 36 9.68 5.37 -8.04
N VAL A 37 8.44 5.46 -7.61
CA VAL A 37 7.82 6.72 -7.18
C VAL A 37 7.37 6.58 -5.73
N TYR A 38 7.97 7.38 -4.87
CA TYR A 38 7.73 7.37 -3.44
C TYR A 38 7.16 8.70 -2.96
N HIS A 39 5.99 8.65 -2.34
CA HIS A 39 5.39 9.83 -1.71
C HIS A 39 5.65 9.84 -0.20
N VAL A 40 6.34 10.88 0.27
CA VAL A 40 6.72 11.05 1.68
C VAL A 40 5.92 12.18 2.31
N TYR A 41 5.17 11.87 3.35
CA TYR A 41 4.60 12.87 4.24
C TYR A 41 5.45 12.98 5.50
N CYS A 42 6.13 14.12 5.68
CA CYS A 42 7.07 14.37 6.77
C CYS A 42 6.32 14.81 8.05
N ASP A 43 5.47 13.92 8.59
CA ASP A 43 4.88 14.10 9.93
C ASP A 43 5.91 13.76 11.02
N THR A 44 5.68 14.13 12.25
CA THR A 44 6.60 13.95 13.40
C THR A 44 7.18 12.53 13.43
N GLY A 45 8.52 12.41 13.39
CA GLY A 45 9.26 11.14 13.47
C GLY A 45 9.20 10.33 12.19
N TRP A 46 8.94 10.96 11.05
CA TRP A 46 8.84 10.34 9.73
C TRP A 46 10.11 9.59 9.32
N GLU A 47 11.26 10.08 9.75
CA GLU A 47 12.57 9.53 9.38
C GLU A 47 12.66 8.03 9.68
N LYS A 48 12.15 7.61 10.86
CA LYS A 48 12.18 6.18 11.27
C LYS A 48 11.41 5.28 10.33
N LEU A 49 10.27 5.76 9.80
CA LEU A 49 9.48 4.99 8.85
C LEU A 49 10.17 4.94 7.50
N VAL A 50 10.68 6.08 7.02
CA VAL A 50 11.37 6.18 5.74
C VAL A 50 12.63 5.33 5.73
N VAL A 51 13.47 5.39 6.78
CA VAL A 51 14.65 4.51 6.92
C VAL A 51 14.24 3.04 6.78
N LYS A 52 13.23 2.59 7.54
CA LYS A 52 12.73 1.20 7.45
C LYS A 52 12.27 0.83 6.04
N GLN A 53 11.53 1.72 5.37
CA GLN A 53 11.02 1.45 4.02
C GLN A 53 12.15 1.41 2.98
N ILE A 54 13.13 2.32 3.05
CA ILE A 54 14.29 2.34 2.15
C ILE A 54 15.18 1.12 2.40
N GLU A 55 15.43 0.73 3.64
CA GLU A 55 16.14 -0.51 3.97
C GLU A 55 15.42 -1.75 3.42
N SER A 56 14.10 -1.81 3.57
CA SER A 56 13.25 -2.88 3.01
C SER A 56 13.35 -2.92 1.48
N LEU A 57 13.30 -1.77 0.82
CA LEU A 57 13.42 -1.64 -0.62
C LEU A 57 14.80 -2.07 -1.13
N LYS A 58 15.88 -1.59 -0.50
CA LYS A 58 17.27 -1.97 -0.86
C LYS A 58 17.51 -3.47 -0.63
N SER A 59 17.09 -4.00 0.52
CA SER A 59 17.30 -5.43 0.84
C SER A 59 16.51 -6.39 -0.04
N SER A 60 15.48 -5.91 -0.74
CA SER A 60 14.71 -6.72 -1.70
C SER A 60 15.39 -6.89 -3.07
N GLY A 61 16.44 -6.12 -3.35
CA GLY A 61 17.08 -6.03 -4.67
C GLY A 61 16.30 -5.18 -5.68
N LEU A 62 15.11 -4.70 -5.36
CA LEU A 62 14.32 -3.86 -6.25
C LEU A 62 15.01 -2.52 -6.50
N PHE A 63 15.64 -1.94 -5.48
CA PHE A 63 16.34 -0.66 -5.63
C PHE A 63 17.50 -0.76 -6.62
N ASP A 64 18.21 -1.90 -6.66
CA ASP A 64 19.30 -2.13 -7.63
C ASP A 64 18.76 -2.22 -9.05
N ALA A 65 17.59 -2.85 -9.25
CA ALA A 65 16.89 -2.95 -10.53
C ALA A 65 16.20 -1.64 -10.95
N THR A 66 16.08 -0.66 -10.06
CA THR A 66 15.44 0.63 -10.33
C THR A 66 16.38 1.52 -11.15
N THR A 67 15.89 2.10 -12.24
CA THR A 67 16.62 3.04 -13.08
C THR A 67 16.74 4.40 -12.39
N THR A 68 15.61 4.98 -12.00
CA THR A 68 15.54 6.23 -11.23
C THR A 68 14.50 6.11 -10.12
N PHE A 69 14.82 6.70 -8.98
CA PHE A 69 13.98 6.71 -7.80
C PHE A 69 13.48 8.11 -7.49
N TYR A 70 12.22 8.36 -7.82
CA TYR A 70 11.58 9.66 -7.70
C TYR A 70 10.89 9.80 -6.36
N VAL A 71 11.05 10.95 -5.72
CA VAL A 71 10.42 11.23 -4.43
C VAL A 71 9.67 12.55 -4.46
N SER A 72 8.40 12.52 -4.11
CA SER A 72 7.65 13.71 -3.74
C SER A 72 7.54 13.84 -2.23
N CYS A 73 7.61 15.04 -1.70
CA CYS A 73 7.67 15.31 -0.28
C CYS A 73 6.65 16.38 0.13
N ILE A 74 5.88 16.10 1.18
CA ILE A 74 5.11 17.12 1.89
C ILE A 74 5.81 17.42 3.20
N THR A 75 6.33 18.63 3.33
CA THR A 75 7.02 19.12 4.52
C THR A 75 6.92 20.63 4.65
N SER A 76 6.90 21.12 5.89
CA SER A 76 7.05 22.54 6.22
C SER A 76 8.47 22.89 6.71
N ASN A 77 9.41 21.95 6.63
CA ASN A 77 10.77 22.11 7.11
C ASN A 77 11.79 21.85 6.00
N ASP A 78 12.50 22.88 5.58
CA ASP A 78 13.46 22.82 4.48
C ASP A 78 14.57 21.77 4.70
N CYS A 79 14.94 21.49 5.96
CA CYS A 79 15.94 20.47 6.28
C CYS A 79 15.49 19.03 6.00
N ASP A 80 14.20 18.77 5.79
CA ASP A 80 13.71 17.40 5.61
C ASP A 80 14.12 16.81 4.27
N VAL A 81 14.24 17.65 3.24
CA VAL A 81 14.73 17.20 1.92
C VAL A 81 16.17 16.71 2.02
N ASP A 82 17.02 17.41 2.75
CA ASP A 82 18.44 17.01 2.95
C ASP A 82 18.54 15.73 3.81
N LYS A 83 17.68 15.57 4.81
CA LYS A 83 17.58 14.31 5.57
C LYS A 83 17.14 13.16 4.66
N LEU A 84 16.14 13.40 3.81
CA LEU A 84 15.64 12.40 2.87
C LEU A 84 16.74 11.94 1.91
N LYS A 85 17.51 12.89 1.33
CA LYS A 85 18.67 12.58 0.48
C LYS A 85 19.70 11.72 1.22
N LYS A 86 20.00 12.04 2.48
CA LYS A 86 20.91 11.25 3.32
C LYS A 86 20.38 9.85 3.64
N ILE A 87 19.07 9.69 3.83
CA ILE A 87 18.47 8.37 4.10
C ILE A 87 18.49 7.49 2.85
N VAL A 88 18.17 8.05 1.70
CA VAL A 88 18.18 7.28 0.44
C VAL A 88 19.59 7.00 -0.01
N ASP A 89 20.50 7.96 0.12
CA ASP A 89 21.93 7.86 -0.16
C ASP A 89 22.20 7.14 -1.50
N SER A 90 21.85 7.79 -2.60
CA SER A 90 21.99 7.23 -3.95
C SER A 90 21.92 8.32 -5.03
N ASP A 91 22.69 8.14 -6.08
CA ASP A 91 22.68 8.93 -7.32
C ASP A 91 21.41 8.72 -8.17
N LYS A 92 20.68 7.62 -7.91
CA LYS A 92 19.37 7.35 -8.56
C LYS A 92 18.24 8.23 -8.05
N LEU A 93 18.45 8.96 -6.94
CA LEU A 93 17.41 9.75 -6.30
C LEU A 93 17.16 11.06 -7.03
N GLU A 94 15.91 11.31 -7.39
CA GLU A 94 15.41 12.59 -7.86
C GLU A 94 14.24 13.09 -7.00
N ILE A 95 14.32 14.33 -6.52
CA ILE A 95 13.22 15.00 -5.81
C ILE A 95 12.37 15.72 -6.85
N ILE A 96 11.13 15.24 -7.04
CA ILE A 96 10.22 15.72 -8.09
C ILE A 96 9.25 16.81 -7.62
N SER A 97 8.96 16.86 -6.33
CA SER A 97 8.06 17.86 -5.75
C SER A 97 8.30 18.01 -4.26
N VAL A 98 8.28 19.25 -3.80
CA VAL A 98 8.28 19.60 -2.38
C VAL A 98 7.17 20.63 -2.18
N THR A 99 6.28 20.39 -1.22
CA THR A 99 5.20 21.31 -0.86
C THR A 99 4.95 21.28 0.65
N ASP A 100 4.55 22.40 1.20
CA ASP A 100 4.11 22.53 2.60
C ASP A 100 2.60 22.30 2.78
N ASN A 101 1.85 22.18 1.69
CA ASN A 101 0.41 22.00 1.72
C ASN A 101 0.02 20.52 1.94
N PRO A 102 -0.43 20.12 3.15
CA PRO A 102 -0.82 18.75 3.44
C PRO A 102 -2.09 18.30 2.70
N GLN A 103 -2.86 19.23 2.13
CA GLN A 103 -4.06 18.90 1.37
C GLN A 103 -3.74 18.44 -0.06
N ARG A 104 -2.49 18.56 -0.49
CA ARG A 104 -2.04 17.97 -1.77
C ARG A 104 -1.99 16.44 -1.72
N TYR A 105 -2.01 15.83 -0.52
CA TYR A 105 -2.00 14.37 -0.34
C TYR A 105 -0.96 13.69 -1.23
N GLU A 106 -1.35 12.64 -1.93
CA GLU A 106 -0.50 11.84 -2.83
C GLU A 106 -0.44 12.39 -4.26
N TYR A 107 -1.20 13.43 -4.57
CA TYR A 107 -1.33 13.95 -5.93
C TYR A 107 -0.02 14.37 -6.59
N PRO A 108 0.95 15.05 -5.92
CA PRO A 108 2.18 15.43 -6.59
C PRO A 108 2.98 14.25 -7.14
N ALA A 109 2.94 13.10 -6.44
CA ALA A 109 3.57 11.89 -6.93
C ALA A 109 2.81 11.28 -8.11
N LEU A 110 1.47 11.25 -8.04
CA LEU A 110 0.63 10.66 -9.09
C LEU A 110 0.57 11.53 -10.36
N GLU A 111 0.61 12.85 -10.23
CA GLU A 111 0.79 13.77 -11.36
C GLU A 111 2.10 13.47 -12.10
N PHE A 112 3.17 13.26 -11.36
CA PHE A 112 4.46 12.88 -11.94
C PHE A 112 4.41 11.49 -12.59
N VAL A 113 3.75 10.51 -11.97
CA VAL A 113 3.52 9.19 -12.58
C VAL A 113 2.82 9.32 -13.94
N LYS A 114 1.79 10.16 -14.03
CA LYS A 114 1.09 10.42 -15.29
C LYS A 114 2.04 11.07 -16.29
N HIS A 115 2.77 12.10 -15.90
CA HIS A 115 3.71 12.84 -16.76
C HIS A 115 4.77 11.93 -17.36
N ILE A 116 5.49 11.13 -16.55
CA ILE A 116 6.54 10.25 -17.06
C ILE A 116 5.98 9.11 -17.92
N SER A 117 4.77 8.64 -17.60
CA SER A 117 4.09 7.63 -18.40
C SER A 117 3.71 8.14 -19.79
N ASP A 118 3.40 9.42 -19.94
CA ASP A 118 3.12 10.03 -21.24
C ASP A 118 4.40 10.19 -22.07
N ALA A 119 5.57 10.33 -21.42
CA ALA A 119 6.84 10.58 -22.07
C ALA A 119 7.51 9.32 -22.61
N GLU A 120 7.46 8.18 -21.90
CA GLU A 120 8.19 6.98 -22.26
C GLU A 120 7.53 5.66 -21.85
N ASP A 121 8.00 4.56 -22.47
CA ASP A 121 7.57 3.20 -22.12
C ASP A 121 8.41 2.68 -20.95
N CYS A 122 7.77 2.54 -19.79
CA CYS A 122 8.40 2.10 -18.55
C CYS A 122 7.45 1.26 -17.68
N MET A 123 8.00 0.70 -16.63
CA MET A 123 7.28 0.11 -15.53
C MET A 123 7.46 0.96 -14.29
N ILE A 124 6.38 1.27 -13.60
CA ILE A 124 6.41 2.13 -12.42
C ILE A 124 5.90 1.36 -11.21
N TYR A 125 6.66 1.39 -10.11
CA TYR A 125 6.12 1.02 -8.80
C TYR A 125 5.94 2.27 -7.95
N TYR A 126 4.80 2.29 -7.26
CA TYR A 126 4.38 3.38 -6.40
C TYR A 126 4.15 2.93 -4.97
N PHE A 127 4.61 3.71 -4.02
CA PHE A 127 4.33 3.55 -2.61
C PHE A 127 4.43 4.87 -1.84
N HIS A 128 3.96 4.87 -0.59
CA HIS A 128 3.95 6.06 0.24
C HIS A 128 4.16 5.75 1.74
N THR A 129 4.32 6.79 2.56
CA THR A 129 4.42 6.69 4.04
C THR A 129 3.07 6.33 4.67
N LYS A 130 2.53 5.12 4.34
CA LYS A 130 1.21 4.65 4.78
C LYS A 130 1.07 4.63 6.29
N GLY A 131 0.05 5.36 6.78
CA GLY A 131 -0.29 5.36 8.21
C GLY A 131 0.78 6.00 9.09
N ILE A 132 1.57 6.92 8.55
CA ILE A 132 2.66 7.63 9.25
C ILE A 132 2.23 8.16 10.62
N SER A 133 1.12 8.88 10.69
CA SER A 133 0.63 9.47 11.94
C SER A 133 0.35 8.43 13.05
N TYR A 134 0.02 7.19 12.67
CA TYR A 134 -0.17 6.10 13.63
C TYR A 134 1.15 5.42 13.97
N GLN A 135 2.01 5.22 12.98
CA GLN A 135 3.25 4.46 13.13
C GLN A 135 4.29 5.21 13.98
N THR A 136 4.34 6.53 13.87
CA THR A 136 5.29 7.37 14.60
C THR A 136 4.78 7.82 15.97
N SER A 137 3.51 7.57 16.30
CA SER A 137 2.93 7.95 17.59
C SER A 137 3.57 7.24 18.79
N ASP A 138 3.87 7.99 19.84
CA ASP A 138 4.41 7.51 21.13
C ASP A 138 3.35 6.95 22.08
N CYS A 139 2.09 6.84 21.63
CA CYS A 139 1.00 6.36 22.46
C CYS A 139 1.24 4.91 22.91
N LYS A 140 1.39 4.71 24.24
CA LYS A 140 1.67 3.41 24.87
C LYS A 140 0.42 2.62 25.26
N GLU A 141 -0.78 3.14 24.95
CA GLU A 141 -2.01 2.47 25.32
C GLU A 141 -2.17 1.14 24.55
N ARG A 142 -2.53 0.07 25.28
CA ARG A 142 -2.62 -1.29 24.76
C ARG A 142 -3.49 -1.43 23.49
N ASN A 143 -4.64 -0.77 23.48
CA ASN A 143 -5.54 -0.85 22.30
C ASN A 143 -4.95 -0.11 21.11
N PHE A 144 -4.29 1.03 21.34
CA PHE A 144 -3.64 1.78 20.29
C PHE A 144 -2.41 1.03 19.75
N LEU A 145 -1.58 0.45 20.62
CA LEU A 145 -0.44 -0.39 20.21
C LEU A 145 -0.91 -1.58 19.37
N SER A 146 -2.00 -2.23 19.78
CA SER A 146 -2.60 -3.30 18.99
C SER A 146 -3.08 -2.83 17.61
N PHE A 147 -3.59 -1.62 17.49
CA PHE A 147 -4.01 -1.01 16.22
C PHE A 147 -2.80 -0.63 15.36
N LYS A 148 -1.80 0.06 15.95
CA LYS A 148 -0.54 0.40 15.30
C LYS A 148 0.14 -0.85 14.71
N ASN A 149 0.24 -1.93 15.48
CA ASN A 149 0.84 -3.19 15.03
C ASN A 149 0.10 -3.83 13.84
N LYS A 150 -1.20 -3.57 13.66
CA LYS A 150 -1.94 -4.01 12.47
C LYS A 150 -1.57 -3.20 11.25
N ILE A 151 -1.42 -1.88 11.41
CA ILE A 151 -0.98 -1.00 10.33
C ILE A 151 0.44 -1.36 9.89
N VAL A 152 1.35 -1.56 10.83
CA VAL A 152 2.73 -2.01 10.55
C VAL A 152 2.71 -3.34 9.78
N ALA A 153 1.98 -4.34 10.26
CA ALA A 153 1.90 -5.65 9.60
C ALA A 153 1.25 -5.58 8.21
N TRP A 154 0.34 -4.63 8.00
CA TRP A 154 -0.24 -4.37 6.69
C TRP A 154 0.78 -3.76 5.73
N CYS A 155 1.56 -2.77 6.18
CA CYS A 155 2.66 -2.21 5.38
C CYS A 155 3.69 -3.29 5.03
N GLU A 156 4.11 -4.13 5.99
CA GLU A 156 5.02 -5.25 5.76
C GLU A 156 4.48 -6.27 4.73
N MET A 157 3.16 -6.50 4.70
CA MET A 157 2.54 -7.34 3.69
C MET A 157 2.58 -6.69 2.31
N MET A 158 2.31 -5.39 2.20
CA MET A 158 2.40 -4.67 0.93
C MET A 158 3.85 -4.64 0.43
N GLU A 159 4.81 -4.30 1.29
CA GLU A 159 6.24 -4.31 0.96
C GLU A 159 6.70 -5.70 0.48
N TYR A 160 6.22 -6.78 1.12
CA TYR A 160 6.53 -8.14 0.68
C TYR A 160 6.12 -8.38 -0.78
N PHE A 161 4.92 -8.00 -1.19
CA PHE A 161 4.46 -8.23 -2.55
C PHE A 161 5.03 -7.21 -3.56
N ILE A 162 5.21 -5.95 -3.16
CA ILE A 162 5.64 -4.89 -4.06
C ILE A 162 7.16 -4.82 -4.18
N PHE A 163 7.91 -5.06 -3.08
CA PHE A 163 9.38 -5.00 -3.08
C PHE A 163 10.00 -6.39 -3.22
N PHE A 164 9.74 -7.31 -2.26
CA PHE A 164 10.43 -8.61 -2.24
C PHE A 164 9.96 -9.58 -3.35
N LYS A 165 8.82 -9.29 -3.98
CA LYS A 165 8.28 -10.06 -5.11
C LYS A 165 8.20 -9.22 -6.39
N TRP A 166 9.11 -8.27 -6.54
CA TRP A 166 9.18 -7.38 -7.70
C TRP A 166 9.39 -8.14 -9.03
N ASN A 167 10.16 -9.23 -9.02
CA ASN A 167 10.32 -10.10 -10.17
C ASN A 167 8.97 -10.63 -10.67
N ILE A 168 8.06 -10.99 -9.76
CA ILE A 168 6.70 -11.42 -10.11
C ILE A 168 5.91 -10.27 -10.74
N ALA A 169 6.02 -9.05 -10.18
CA ALA A 169 5.35 -7.89 -10.73
C ALA A 169 5.79 -7.61 -12.18
N VAL A 170 7.09 -7.59 -12.42
CA VAL A 170 7.66 -7.40 -13.77
C VAL A 170 7.16 -8.49 -14.74
N ASN A 171 7.22 -9.77 -14.35
CA ASN A 171 6.79 -10.87 -15.21
C ASN A 171 5.28 -10.83 -15.49
N VAL A 172 4.47 -10.43 -14.52
CA VAL A 172 3.03 -10.24 -14.71
C VAL A 172 2.75 -9.11 -15.69
N LEU A 173 3.44 -7.97 -15.56
CA LEU A 173 3.27 -6.84 -16.47
C LEU A 173 3.75 -7.19 -17.89
N ASN A 174 4.85 -7.94 -18.05
CA ASN A 174 5.33 -8.46 -19.35
C ASN A 174 4.34 -9.43 -20.00
N ALA A 175 3.56 -10.16 -19.20
CA ALA A 175 2.51 -11.04 -19.71
C ALA A 175 1.22 -10.30 -20.09
N GLY A 176 1.27 -8.96 -20.19
CA GLY A 176 0.19 -8.12 -20.65
C GLY A 176 -0.89 -7.84 -19.59
N TYR A 177 -0.52 -7.85 -18.32
CA TYR A 177 -1.32 -7.21 -17.29
C TYR A 177 -0.93 -5.72 -17.22
N ASP A 178 -1.92 -4.88 -16.95
CA ASP A 178 -1.72 -3.43 -16.87
C ASP A 178 -1.19 -2.99 -15.52
N THR A 179 -1.68 -3.65 -14.46
CA THR A 179 -1.30 -3.35 -13.08
C THR A 179 -1.11 -4.60 -12.23
N TYR A 180 -0.27 -4.47 -11.19
CA TYR A 180 -0.04 -5.48 -10.17
C TYR A 180 -0.08 -4.83 -8.78
N GLY A 181 -0.71 -5.51 -7.82
CA GLY A 181 -0.77 -5.04 -6.44
C GLY A 181 -0.96 -6.15 -5.44
N CYS A 182 -0.89 -5.80 -4.15
CA CYS A 182 -1.01 -6.77 -3.07
C CYS A 182 -2.38 -7.47 -3.09
N TYR A 183 -3.45 -6.73 -2.86
CA TYR A 183 -4.82 -7.23 -2.97
C TYR A 183 -5.80 -6.06 -3.20
N LEU A 184 -6.92 -6.35 -3.85
CA LEU A 184 -7.98 -5.37 -4.00
C LEU A 184 -8.70 -5.14 -2.66
N TRP A 185 -9.06 -3.88 -2.41
CA TRP A 185 -9.93 -3.57 -1.29
C TRP A 185 -11.22 -4.40 -1.38
N PRO A 186 -11.69 -5.01 -0.26
CA PRO A 186 -12.88 -5.85 -0.28
C PRO A 186 -14.09 -5.14 -0.86
N PRO A 187 -15.04 -5.85 -1.48
CA PRO A 187 -16.00 -5.34 -2.43
C PRO A 187 -16.77 -4.13 -1.90
N LYS A 188 -16.39 -3.00 -2.40
CA LYS A 188 -17.08 -1.72 -2.29
C LYS A 188 -17.29 -1.19 -3.71
N LYS A 189 -18.04 -0.13 -3.84
CA LYS A 189 -18.42 0.47 -5.13
C LYS A 189 -17.21 0.88 -5.99
N GLN A 190 -16.06 1.19 -5.38
CA GLN A 190 -14.84 1.59 -6.07
C GLN A 190 -13.77 0.51 -5.90
N LYS A 191 -13.10 0.13 -6.99
CA LYS A 191 -11.94 -0.74 -6.96
C LYS A 191 -10.69 0.08 -6.65
N MET A 192 -9.80 -0.49 -5.83
CA MET A 192 -8.46 0.04 -5.56
C MET A 192 -7.59 -1.05 -4.97
N TYR A 193 -6.29 -0.97 -5.14
CA TYR A 193 -5.38 -1.77 -4.33
C TYR A 193 -5.38 -1.27 -2.89
N SER A 194 -5.57 -2.18 -1.96
CA SER A 194 -5.64 -1.84 -0.55
C SER A 194 -4.32 -1.27 -0.06
N GLY A 195 -4.34 -0.01 0.36
CA GLY A 195 -3.17 0.72 0.85
C GLY A 195 -2.35 1.42 -0.21
N SER A 196 -2.79 1.38 -1.48
CA SER A 196 -2.23 2.15 -2.61
C SER A 196 -0.73 1.91 -2.88
N TYR A 197 -0.24 0.67 -2.67
CA TYR A 197 1.06 0.23 -3.18
C TYR A 197 0.82 -0.64 -4.40
N TRP A 198 1.44 -0.31 -5.53
CA TRP A 198 1.18 -0.99 -6.80
C TRP A 198 2.31 -0.85 -7.81
N TRP A 199 2.24 -1.69 -8.85
CA TRP A 199 3.02 -1.60 -10.08
C TRP A 199 2.07 -1.35 -11.24
N ALA A 200 2.52 -0.63 -12.26
CA ALA A 200 1.76 -0.41 -13.49
C ALA A 200 2.68 -0.25 -14.71
N ASN A 201 2.15 -0.61 -15.89
CA ASN A 201 2.74 -0.27 -17.17
C ASN A 201 2.39 1.17 -17.57
N SER A 202 3.35 1.93 -18.08
CA SER A 202 3.13 3.28 -18.61
C SER A 202 2.06 3.32 -19.71
N LEU A 203 1.97 2.31 -20.56
CA LEU A 203 0.94 2.22 -21.62
C LEU A 203 -0.48 2.32 -21.07
N TYR A 204 -0.76 1.67 -19.94
CA TYR A 204 -2.04 1.81 -19.26
C TYR A 204 -2.18 3.18 -18.60
N LEU A 205 -1.16 3.63 -17.89
CA LEU A 205 -1.21 4.91 -17.16
C LEU A 205 -1.46 6.10 -18.10
N ARG A 206 -1.00 6.04 -19.36
CA ARG A 206 -1.31 7.03 -20.41
C ARG A 206 -2.80 7.17 -20.69
N THR A 207 -3.55 6.10 -20.54
CA THR A 207 -5.01 6.13 -20.78
C THR A 207 -5.79 6.80 -19.65
N LEU A 208 -5.19 6.94 -18.48
CA LEU A 208 -5.84 7.53 -17.31
C LEU A 208 -5.95 9.06 -17.45
N PRO A 209 -6.99 9.67 -16.86
CA PRO A 209 -7.14 11.11 -16.89
C PRO A 209 -6.02 11.80 -16.10
N ALA A 210 -5.61 12.97 -16.59
CA ALA A 210 -4.77 13.89 -15.84
C ALA A 210 -5.56 14.43 -14.63
N PHE A 211 -4.83 14.85 -13.60
CA PHE A 211 -5.44 15.48 -12.44
C PHE A 211 -5.74 16.95 -12.73
N CYS A 212 -6.91 17.44 -12.26
CA CYS A 212 -7.25 18.85 -12.27
C CYS A 212 -7.33 19.39 -10.84
N GLU A 213 -7.13 20.69 -10.68
CA GLU A 213 -7.10 21.34 -9.36
C GLU A 213 -8.42 21.17 -8.59
N ASP A 214 -9.56 21.14 -9.28
CA ASP A 214 -10.85 20.91 -8.62
C ASP A 214 -10.94 19.53 -7.98
N VAL A 215 -10.44 18.48 -8.64
CA VAL A 215 -10.40 17.12 -8.08
C VAL A 215 -9.42 17.06 -6.92
N ILE A 216 -8.23 17.63 -7.08
CA ILE A 216 -7.18 17.64 -6.04
C ILE A 216 -7.68 18.32 -4.76
N SER A 217 -8.39 19.46 -4.91
CA SER A 217 -8.84 20.24 -3.76
C SER A 217 -10.06 19.67 -3.04
N HIS A 218 -10.89 18.84 -3.71
CA HIS A 218 -12.18 18.39 -3.17
C HIS A 218 -12.28 16.89 -2.91
N ASP A 219 -11.49 16.05 -3.56
CA ASP A 219 -11.56 14.58 -3.38
C ASP A 219 -10.24 13.95 -2.92
N ARG A 220 -10.08 13.88 -1.62
CA ARG A 220 -8.94 13.19 -1.00
C ARG A 220 -8.81 11.72 -1.44
N PHE A 221 -9.90 11.04 -1.74
CA PHE A 221 -9.90 9.59 -1.98
C PHE A 221 -9.71 9.22 -3.44
N TYR A 222 -9.79 10.19 -4.34
CA TYR A 222 -9.59 9.93 -5.76
C TYR A 222 -8.17 9.42 -6.06
N SER A 223 -7.16 9.90 -5.33
CA SER A 223 -5.79 9.36 -5.42
C SER A 223 -5.70 7.85 -5.17
N GLU A 224 -6.57 7.29 -4.31
CA GLU A 224 -6.61 5.86 -4.03
C GLU A 224 -7.32 5.05 -5.13
N THR A 225 -8.23 5.68 -5.91
CA THR A 225 -9.07 5.03 -6.91
C THR A 225 -8.68 5.34 -8.36
N TRP A 226 -7.90 6.39 -8.58
CA TRP A 226 -7.47 6.85 -9.91
C TRP A 226 -6.90 5.73 -10.80
N LEU A 227 -6.08 4.84 -10.23
CA LEU A 227 -5.52 3.70 -10.96
C LEU A 227 -6.60 2.76 -11.54
N PHE A 228 -7.83 2.81 -11.04
CA PHE A 228 -8.96 1.98 -11.48
C PHE A 228 -10.08 2.78 -12.17
N GLU A 229 -9.77 3.99 -12.62
CA GLU A 229 -10.72 4.84 -13.33
C GLU A 229 -11.21 4.18 -14.63
N HIS A 230 -10.27 3.58 -15.38
CA HIS A 230 -10.61 2.79 -16.56
C HIS A 230 -10.59 1.30 -16.26
N SER A 231 -11.41 0.55 -17.01
CA SER A 231 -11.36 -0.92 -16.97
C SER A 231 -10.05 -1.42 -17.56
N HIS A 232 -9.36 -2.30 -16.85
CA HIS A 232 -8.06 -2.81 -17.25
C HIS A 232 -7.79 -4.21 -16.72
N LYS A 233 -6.72 -4.84 -17.19
CA LYS A 233 -6.29 -6.17 -16.79
C LYS A 233 -5.37 -6.08 -15.56
N TYR A 234 -5.93 -6.16 -14.38
CA TYR A 234 -5.20 -6.08 -13.12
C TYR A 234 -4.81 -7.46 -12.55
N PHE A 235 -3.74 -7.51 -11.77
CA PHE A 235 -3.31 -8.69 -11.03
C PHE A 235 -3.22 -8.40 -9.54
N SER A 236 -3.91 -9.20 -8.74
CA SER A 236 -3.84 -9.18 -7.27
C SER A 236 -3.01 -10.37 -6.80
N ALA A 237 -1.92 -10.14 -6.10
CA ALA A 237 -1.02 -11.20 -5.63
C ALA A 237 -1.62 -12.04 -4.49
N PHE A 238 -2.61 -11.50 -3.80
CA PHE A 238 -3.31 -12.10 -2.69
C PHE A 238 -4.80 -11.75 -2.75
N ASP A 239 -5.65 -12.56 -2.13
CA ASP A 239 -7.08 -12.28 -2.02
C ASP A 239 -7.51 -12.35 -0.55
N THR A 240 -8.21 -11.32 -0.09
CA THR A 240 -8.81 -11.28 1.25
C THR A 240 -10.03 -10.38 1.28
N ILE A 241 -11.01 -10.75 2.10
CA ILE A 241 -12.17 -9.92 2.43
C ILE A 241 -11.98 -9.16 3.75
N ALA A 242 -10.81 -9.28 4.37
CA ALA A 242 -10.53 -8.68 5.66
C ALA A 242 -10.10 -7.21 5.53
N ASP A 243 -10.70 -6.34 6.34
CA ASP A 243 -10.17 -5.00 6.58
C ASP A 243 -9.02 -5.08 7.58
N LEU A 244 -7.80 -4.78 7.15
CA LEU A 244 -6.58 -4.94 7.95
C LEU A 244 -6.44 -3.91 9.08
N TYR A 245 -7.32 -2.92 9.17
CA TYR A 245 -7.48 -2.14 10.38
C TYR A 245 -8.09 -2.94 11.54
N PHE A 246 -8.87 -3.99 11.25
CA PHE A 246 -9.52 -4.82 12.28
C PHE A 246 -8.68 -6.03 12.68
N VAL A 247 -8.00 -6.64 11.71
CA VAL A 247 -7.27 -7.88 11.92
C VAL A 247 -5.88 -7.82 11.27
N ARG A 248 -4.96 -8.61 11.81
CA ARG A 248 -3.64 -8.82 11.23
C ARG A 248 -3.63 -10.13 10.46
N ILE A 249 -3.13 -10.12 9.22
CA ILE A 249 -2.82 -11.35 8.50
C ILE A 249 -1.41 -11.81 8.94
N PRO A 250 -1.27 -12.99 9.55
CA PRO A 250 0.03 -13.54 9.89
C PRO A 250 0.92 -13.73 8.65
N ARG A 251 2.21 -13.46 8.79
CA ARG A 251 3.19 -13.58 7.69
C ARG A 251 3.21 -14.99 7.07
N SER A 252 3.03 -16.03 7.87
CA SER A 252 2.94 -17.43 7.40
C SER A 252 1.79 -17.70 6.41
N ILE A 253 0.78 -16.81 6.35
CA ILE A 253 -0.37 -16.97 5.44
C ILE A 253 -0.04 -16.45 4.04
N TYR A 254 0.75 -15.38 3.90
CA TYR A 254 1.00 -14.76 2.60
C TYR A 254 2.39 -15.03 2.03
N VAL A 255 3.39 -15.30 2.85
CA VAL A 255 4.73 -15.66 2.36
C VAL A 255 4.67 -17.01 1.64
N GLN A 256 5.43 -17.16 0.55
CA GLN A 256 5.56 -18.42 -0.18
C GLN A 256 6.13 -19.51 0.75
N GLY A 257 5.63 -20.73 0.64
CA GLY A 257 5.96 -21.84 1.54
C GLY A 257 4.75 -22.40 2.28
N ASN A 258 4.98 -23.17 3.33
CA ASN A 258 3.93 -23.85 4.08
C ASN A 258 3.20 -22.88 5.03
N THR A 259 1.91 -22.71 4.82
CA THR A 259 1.04 -21.96 5.72
C THR A 259 0.89 -22.72 7.05
N LYS A 260 1.21 -22.05 8.16
CA LYS A 260 0.94 -22.62 9.49
C LYS A 260 -0.58 -22.67 9.71
N ILE A 261 -1.12 -23.86 9.83
CA ILE A 261 -2.57 -24.12 9.93
C ILE A 261 -3.18 -23.37 11.12
N MET A 262 -2.49 -23.34 12.26
CA MET A 262 -2.94 -22.62 13.45
C MET A 262 -3.04 -21.10 13.24
N ASP A 263 -2.12 -20.51 12.47
CA ASP A 263 -2.18 -19.09 12.13
C ASP A 263 -3.41 -18.77 11.27
N LYS A 264 -3.76 -19.69 10.35
CA LYS A 264 -4.97 -19.56 9.52
C LYS A 264 -6.23 -19.63 10.37
N PHE A 265 -6.34 -20.60 11.27
CA PHE A 265 -7.49 -20.71 12.18
C PHE A 265 -7.60 -19.50 13.11
N ARG A 266 -6.51 -19.05 13.70
CA ARG A 266 -6.47 -17.86 14.56
C ARG A 266 -6.91 -16.60 13.81
N PHE A 267 -6.45 -16.46 12.56
CA PHE A 267 -6.85 -15.33 11.72
C PHE A 267 -8.35 -15.34 11.41
N ILE A 268 -8.89 -16.49 10.96
CA ILE A 268 -10.32 -16.67 10.67
C ILE A 268 -11.16 -16.38 11.90
N PHE A 269 -10.76 -16.94 13.07
CA PHE A 269 -11.45 -16.69 14.34
C PHE A 269 -11.47 -15.21 14.69
N MET A 270 -10.32 -14.54 14.65
CA MET A 270 -10.23 -13.12 14.98
C MET A 270 -11.01 -12.22 14.02
N TYR A 271 -11.02 -12.54 12.72
CA TYR A 271 -11.83 -11.85 11.73
C TYR A 271 -13.32 -11.93 12.07
N ASN A 272 -13.83 -13.14 12.27
CA ASN A 272 -15.24 -13.35 12.59
C ASN A 272 -15.62 -12.73 13.95
N TYR A 273 -14.76 -12.86 14.96
CA TYR A 273 -14.96 -12.23 16.27
C TYR A 273 -15.09 -10.69 16.13
N ARG A 274 -14.21 -10.04 15.37
CA ARG A 274 -14.30 -8.59 15.12
C ARG A 274 -15.54 -8.20 14.32
N LYS A 275 -15.96 -9.03 13.39
CA LYS A 275 -17.20 -8.84 12.62
C LYS A 275 -18.43 -8.93 13.52
N ILE A 276 -18.50 -9.92 14.40
CA ILE A 276 -19.57 -10.07 15.40
C ILE A 276 -19.57 -8.86 16.35
N GLN A 277 -18.42 -8.47 16.90
CA GLN A 277 -18.31 -7.29 17.76
C GLN A 277 -18.90 -6.04 17.10
N LYS A 278 -18.62 -5.83 15.81
CA LYS A 278 -19.11 -4.66 15.09
C LYS A 278 -20.62 -4.73 14.79
N HIS A 279 -21.11 -5.86 14.32
CA HIS A 279 -22.48 -5.97 13.78
C HIS A 279 -23.52 -6.37 14.83
N VAL A 280 -23.14 -7.15 15.84
CA VAL A 280 -24.05 -7.58 16.92
C VAL A 280 -23.99 -6.65 18.12
N PHE A 281 -22.77 -6.29 18.55
CA PHE A 281 -22.58 -5.48 19.76
C PHE A 281 -22.29 -3.99 19.47
N GLY A 282 -22.34 -3.54 18.22
CA GLY A 282 -22.05 -2.15 17.84
C GLY A 282 -20.62 -1.69 18.16
N TYR A 283 -19.71 -2.61 18.52
CA TYR A 283 -18.35 -2.28 18.91
C TYR A 283 -17.44 -2.11 17.70
N ASN A 284 -17.32 -0.87 17.18
CA ASN A 284 -16.42 -0.57 16.08
C ASN A 284 -14.99 -0.28 16.60
N TYR A 285 -14.17 -1.33 16.62
CA TYR A 285 -12.77 -1.26 17.06
C TYR A 285 -11.95 -0.18 16.34
N LYS A 286 -12.02 -0.12 14.98
CA LYS A 286 -11.32 0.88 14.17
C LYS A 286 -11.69 2.31 14.60
N LYS A 287 -12.98 2.63 14.60
CA LYS A 287 -13.47 3.96 14.96
C LYS A 287 -13.05 4.38 16.38
N ARG A 288 -13.09 3.44 17.34
CA ARG A 288 -12.64 3.71 18.71
C ARG A 288 -11.15 4.03 18.79
N CYS A 289 -10.30 3.26 18.11
CA CYS A 289 -8.86 3.52 18.07
C CYS A 289 -8.54 4.85 17.40
N GLN A 290 -9.20 5.15 16.27
CA GLN A 290 -9.04 6.42 15.56
C GLN A 290 -9.48 7.62 16.39
N ASN A 291 -10.67 7.57 16.99
CA ASN A 291 -11.18 8.65 17.86
C ASN A 291 -10.26 8.91 19.06
N LYS A 292 -9.71 7.85 19.64
CA LYS A 292 -8.80 7.98 20.77
C LYS A 292 -7.47 8.59 20.36
N PHE A 293 -6.93 8.18 19.24
CA PHE A 293 -5.73 8.79 18.66
C PHE A 293 -5.94 10.28 18.39
N GLN A 294 -7.07 10.66 17.79
CA GLN A 294 -7.38 12.07 17.51
C GLN A 294 -7.46 12.90 18.79
N LYS A 295 -8.08 12.35 19.85
CA LYS A 295 -8.11 13.03 21.17
C LYS A 295 -6.73 13.21 21.78
N LEU A 296 -5.81 12.27 21.57
CA LEU A 296 -4.43 12.38 22.05
C LEU A 296 -3.62 13.39 21.24
N LYS A 297 -3.82 13.46 19.93
CA LYS A 297 -3.19 14.46 19.05
C LYS A 297 -3.63 15.87 19.45
N ASN A 298 -4.92 16.08 19.67
CA ASN A 298 -5.46 17.39 20.06
C ASN A 298 -5.08 17.85 21.47
N LYS A 299 -4.62 16.95 22.36
CA LYS A 299 -4.10 17.30 23.68
C LYS A 299 -2.62 17.71 23.69
N ARG A 300 -1.91 17.47 22.57
CA ARG A 300 -0.50 17.82 22.39
C ARG A 300 -0.30 19.14 21.62
N LEU A 301 -1.38 19.67 21.03
CA LEU A 301 -1.51 21.02 20.50
C LEU A 301 -2.03 21.95 21.59
#